data_cf86779dbff1845a60df534337b33d0f
#
_entry.id   cf86779dbff1845a60df534337b33d0f
#
_cell.length_a   1.000
_cell.length_b   1.000
_cell.length_c   1.000
_cell.angle_alpha   90.00
_cell.angle_beta   90.00
_cell.angle_gamma   90.00
#
_symmetry.space_group_name_H-M   'P 1'
#
loop_
_entity.id
_entity.type
_entity.pdbx_description
1 polymer ?
#
loop_
_entity_poly.entity_id
_entity_poly.type
_entity_poly.pdbx_seq_one_letter_code
_entity_poly.pdbx_strand_id
1 'polypeptide(L)'
;SKLTTPESNDLNKMLNQMNLAGCDFSVMEVSSHSLALKRVHGLHFSFAVFTNLTPEHLDFHGDFENYLTAKKILFDTLPVSSSAIYNIDDLHSIDVVKDCPSLKYSFGTKSDSQFKISEINCDLTGTSFTINYENKNYALRTSLVGDFNAYNAAGAFATAKLSGLKDEVIAAGIATTPQVPGRFEILS
;
A
#
# COMPACT_ATOMS: atom_id res chain seq x y z
N SER A 1 -12.04 17.26 -1.98
CA SER A 1 -12.42 16.76 -0.65
C SER A 1 -11.31 17.08 0.34
N LYS A 2 -11.64 17.53 1.56
CA LYS A 2 -10.66 17.72 2.65
C LYS A 2 -10.32 16.39 3.36
N LEU A 3 -10.97 15.30 2.96
CA LEU A 3 -10.81 13.97 3.55
C LEU A 3 -9.90 13.10 2.68
N THR A 4 -9.00 12.35 3.28
CA THR A 4 -8.13 11.38 2.60
C THR A 4 -8.96 10.37 1.79
N THR A 5 -10.01 9.81 2.40
CA THR A 5 -11.01 8.98 1.72
C THR A 5 -12.32 9.76 1.64
N PRO A 6 -12.83 10.09 0.46
CA PRO A 6 -14.08 10.83 0.27
C PRO A 6 -15.31 10.11 0.86
N GLU A 7 -16.40 10.83 1.01
CA GLU A 7 -17.71 10.23 1.33
C GLU A 7 -18.19 9.31 0.19
N SER A 8 -18.99 8.29 0.53
CA SER A 8 -19.39 7.22 -0.42
C SER A 8 -19.95 7.75 -1.73
N ASN A 9 -20.81 8.76 -1.69
CA ASN A 9 -21.43 9.32 -2.90
C ASN A 9 -20.40 10.03 -3.80
N ASP A 10 -19.46 10.78 -3.21
CA ASP A 10 -18.42 11.48 -3.95
C ASP A 10 -17.41 10.51 -4.52
N LEU A 11 -17.04 9.49 -3.74
CA LEU A 11 -16.16 8.42 -4.17
C LEU A 11 -16.71 7.67 -5.39
N ASN A 12 -17.99 7.27 -5.35
CA ASN A 12 -18.64 6.60 -6.46
C ASN A 12 -18.72 7.49 -7.71
N LYS A 13 -18.99 8.80 -7.55
CA LYS A 13 -18.95 9.75 -8.67
C LYS A 13 -17.55 9.86 -9.28
N MET A 14 -16.51 9.95 -8.44
CA MET A 14 -15.11 10.01 -8.91
C MET A 14 -14.71 8.75 -9.66
N LEU A 15 -15.02 7.56 -9.13
CA LEU A 15 -14.73 6.28 -9.77
C LEU A 15 -15.47 6.16 -11.12
N ASN A 16 -16.73 6.61 -11.19
CA ASN A 16 -17.47 6.63 -12.45
C ASN A 16 -16.83 7.59 -13.48
N GLN A 17 -16.38 8.78 -13.03
CA GLN A 17 -15.68 9.73 -13.91
C GLN A 17 -14.37 9.15 -14.44
N MET A 18 -13.58 8.47 -13.58
CA MET A 18 -12.34 7.79 -13.98
C MET A 18 -12.62 6.69 -15.02
N ASN A 19 -13.67 5.88 -14.80
CA ASN A 19 -14.09 4.84 -15.75
C ASN A 19 -14.49 5.45 -17.09
N LEU A 20 -15.29 6.50 -17.10
CA LEU A 20 -15.70 7.20 -18.33
C LEU A 20 -14.51 7.88 -19.06
N ALA A 21 -13.48 8.28 -18.32
CA ALA A 21 -12.23 8.81 -18.88
C ALA A 21 -11.27 7.73 -19.40
N GLY A 22 -11.62 6.44 -19.28
CA GLY A 22 -10.81 5.32 -19.77
C GLY A 22 -9.63 4.98 -18.86
N CYS A 23 -9.71 5.25 -17.55
CA CYS A 23 -8.68 4.84 -16.60
C CYS A 23 -8.76 3.32 -16.38
N ASP A 24 -7.65 2.62 -16.61
CA ASP A 24 -7.53 1.16 -16.38
C ASP A 24 -7.39 0.83 -14.90
N PHE A 25 -6.78 1.74 -14.12
CA PHE A 25 -6.51 1.55 -12.69
C PHE A 25 -6.96 2.78 -11.89
N SER A 26 -7.47 2.51 -10.70
CA SER A 26 -7.73 3.50 -9.67
C SER A 26 -7.04 3.09 -8.39
N VAL A 27 -6.23 3.98 -7.82
CA VAL A 27 -5.51 3.76 -6.56
C VAL A 27 -5.99 4.77 -5.54
N MET A 28 -6.27 4.32 -4.33
CA MET A 28 -6.74 5.20 -3.26
C MET A 28 -6.16 4.80 -1.90
N GLU A 29 -6.02 5.77 -1.04
CA GLU A 29 -5.79 5.52 0.38
C GLU A 29 -7.13 5.25 1.07
N VAL A 30 -7.17 4.18 1.87
CA VAL A 30 -8.34 3.79 2.65
C VAL A 30 -8.02 3.99 4.13
N SER A 31 -8.53 5.06 4.71
CA SER A 31 -8.31 5.37 6.12
C SER A 31 -9.15 4.48 7.04
N SER A 32 -8.68 4.25 8.29
CA SER A 32 -9.43 3.50 9.30
C SER A 32 -10.79 4.14 9.61
N HIS A 33 -10.87 5.47 9.57
CA HIS A 33 -12.14 6.21 9.70
C HIS A 33 -13.11 5.85 8.57
N SER A 34 -12.61 5.77 7.32
CA SER A 34 -13.47 5.45 6.18
C SER A 34 -14.01 4.04 6.24
N LEU A 35 -13.26 3.11 6.81
CA LEU A 35 -13.70 1.73 7.04
C LEU A 35 -14.75 1.67 8.15
N ALA A 36 -14.49 2.29 9.30
CA ALA A 36 -15.43 2.36 10.42
C ALA A 36 -16.74 3.05 10.02
N LEU A 37 -16.67 4.12 9.21
CA LEU A 37 -17.83 4.88 8.71
C LEU A 37 -18.42 4.31 7.41
N LYS A 38 -17.96 3.13 6.95
CA LYS A 38 -18.46 2.41 5.76
C LYS A 38 -18.41 3.22 4.46
N ARG A 39 -17.48 4.18 4.31
CA ARG A 39 -17.37 5.03 3.11
C ARG A 39 -17.00 4.24 1.86
N VAL A 40 -16.30 3.12 2.02
CA VAL A 40 -15.87 2.22 0.94
C VAL A 40 -16.71 0.93 0.88
N HIS A 41 -17.79 0.86 1.66
CA HIS A 41 -18.64 -0.34 1.68
C HIS A 41 -19.27 -0.59 0.30
N GLY A 42 -19.19 -1.84 -0.16
CA GLY A 42 -19.69 -2.24 -1.48
C GLY A 42 -18.71 -2.01 -2.62
N LEU A 43 -17.55 -1.39 -2.40
CA LEU A 43 -16.48 -1.36 -3.40
C LEU A 43 -15.71 -2.68 -3.39
N HIS A 44 -15.36 -3.15 -4.58
CA HIS A 44 -14.52 -4.33 -4.76
C HIS A 44 -13.10 -3.90 -5.11
N PHE A 45 -12.14 -4.22 -4.23
CA PHE A 45 -10.72 -3.96 -4.46
C PHE A 45 -10.07 -5.20 -5.05
N SER A 46 -9.35 -5.07 -6.16
CA SER A 46 -8.53 -6.15 -6.73
C SER A 46 -7.28 -6.42 -5.88
N PHE A 47 -6.77 -5.36 -5.26
CA PHE A 47 -5.59 -5.40 -4.39
C PHE A 47 -5.83 -4.55 -3.15
N ALA A 48 -5.36 -5.02 -1.99
CA ALA A 48 -5.23 -4.21 -0.78
C ALA A 48 -3.80 -4.32 -0.26
N VAL A 49 -3.21 -3.19 0.12
CA VAL A 49 -1.83 -3.12 0.62
C VAL A 49 -1.83 -2.64 2.06
N PHE A 50 -1.22 -3.43 2.94
CA PHE A 50 -0.95 -3.07 4.33
C PHE A 50 0.55 -2.73 4.49
N THR A 51 0.85 -1.48 4.80
CA THR A 51 2.24 -1.01 4.94
C THR A 51 2.73 -1.10 6.37
N ASN A 52 1.98 -0.55 7.31
CA ASN A 52 2.31 -0.56 8.73
C ASN A 52 1.10 -0.15 9.59
N LEU A 53 1.23 -0.36 10.90
CA LEU A 53 0.28 0.11 11.91
C LEU A 53 1.04 0.74 13.08
N THR A 54 0.99 2.06 13.16
CA THR A 54 1.45 2.83 14.31
C THR A 54 0.26 3.36 15.10
N PRO A 55 0.37 3.52 16.44
CA PRO A 55 -0.72 4.05 17.24
C PRO A 55 -1.08 5.48 16.83
N GLU A 56 -2.16 5.61 16.07
CA GLU A 56 -2.70 6.88 15.57
C GLU A 56 -4.22 6.87 15.71
N HIS A 57 -4.86 8.03 15.68
CA HIS A 57 -6.32 8.16 15.69
C HIS A 57 -7.04 7.48 16.87
N LEU A 58 -6.37 7.37 18.03
CA LEU A 58 -6.97 6.78 19.23
C LEU A 58 -8.09 7.66 19.82
N ASP A 59 -8.09 8.95 19.52
CA ASP A 59 -9.16 9.89 19.82
C ASP A 59 -10.49 9.49 19.16
N PHE A 60 -10.43 8.88 17.98
CA PHE A 60 -11.61 8.39 17.25
C PHE A 60 -11.96 6.95 17.59
N HIS A 61 -10.96 6.06 17.63
CA HIS A 61 -11.17 4.61 17.83
C HIS A 61 -11.30 4.22 19.30
N GLY A 62 -10.87 5.07 20.23
CA GLY A 62 -10.87 4.83 21.67
C GLY A 62 -9.62 4.07 22.13
N ASP A 63 -9.25 2.99 21.46
CA ASP A 63 -8.08 2.18 21.76
C ASP A 63 -7.42 1.60 20.49
N PHE A 64 -6.28 0.95 20.69
CA PHE A 64 -5.50 0.36 19.60
C PHE A 64 -6.19 -0.86 18.97
N GLU A 65 -6.90 -1.67 19.77
CA GLU A 65 -7.59 -2.87 19.30
C GLU A 65 -8.73 -2.51 18.34
N ASN A 66 -9.50 -1.48 18.67
CA ASN A 66 -10.54 -0.93 17.79
C ASN A 66 -9.94 -0.36 16.49
N TYR A 67 -8.78 0.31 16.59
CA TYR A 67 -8.06 0.83 15.42
C TYR A 67 -7.57 -0.29 14.50
N LEU A 68 -6.95 -1.34 15.07
CA LEU A 68 -6.55 -2.55 14.34
C LEU A 68 -7.75 -3.22 13.68
N THR A 69 -8.83 -3.42 14.44
CA THR A 69 -10.09 -4.03 13.95
C THR A 69 -10.67 -3.21 12.78
N ALA A 70 -10.66 -1.89 12.87
CA ALA A 70 -11.13 -1.04 11.78
C ALA A 70 -10.31 -1.22 10.50
N LYS A 71 -8.98 -1.26 10.59
CA LYS A 71 -8.12 -1.52 9.40
C LYS A 71 -8.32 -2.94 8.83
N LYS A 72 -8.55 -3.92 9.69
CA LYS A 72 -8.80 -5.32 9.31
C LYS A 72 -10.03 -5.48 8.41
N ILE A 73 -11.06 -4.64 8.56
CA ILE A 73 -12.28 -4.67 7.73
C ILE A 73 -11.95 -4.73 6.23
N LEU A 74 -10.97 -3.96 5.76
CA LEU A 74 -10.60 -3.95 4.33
C LEU A 74 -10.17 -5.34 3.86
N PHE A 75 -9.35 -6.02 4.65
CA PHE A 75 -8.78 -7.32 4.29
C PHE A 75 -9.80 -8.45 4.44
N ASP A 76 -10.60 -8.43 5.49
CA ASP A 76 -11.66 -9.44 5.72
C ASP A 76 -12.76 -9.41 4.67
N THR A 77 -12.97 -8.26 4.04
CA THR A 77 -14.01 -8.06 3.01
C THR A 77 -13.50 -8.18 1.57
N LEU A 78 -12.21 -8.48 1.38
CA LEU A 78 -11.66 -8.69 0.04
C LEU A 78 -12.29 -9.91 -0.63
N PRO A 79 -12.68 -9.82 -1.91
CA PRO A 79 -13.08 -11.00 -2.69
C PRO A 79 -11.98 -12.06 -2.74
N VAL A 80 -12.35 -13.33 -2.81
CA VAL A 80 -11.39 -14.46 -2.94
C VAL A 80 -10.48 -14.30 -4.18
N SER A 81 -10.98 -13.65 -5.23
CA SER A 81 -10.23 -13.37 -6.47
C SER A 81 -9.22 -12.22 -6.35
N SER A 82 -9.22 -11.52 -5.23
CA SER A 82 -8.31 -10.39 -4.95
C SER A 82 -6.99 -10.83 -4.35
N SER A 83 -6.09 -9.89 -4.11
CA SER A 83 -4.81 -10.15 -3.44
C SER A 83 -4.59 -9.16 -2.29
N ALA A 84 -4.25 -9.70 -1.12
CA ALA A 84 -3.81 -8.95 0.04
C ALA A 84 -2.27 -8.92 0.05
N ILE A 85 -1.69 -7.73 0.04
CA ILE A 85 -0.25 -7.51 0.06
C ILE A 85 0.09 -6.88 1.42
N TYR A 86 1.03 -7.44 2.16
CA TYR A 86 1.28 -6.98 3.52
C TYR A 86 2.76 -6.96 3.89
N ASN A 87 3.14 -5.97 4.70
CA ASN A 87 4.48 -5.85 5.26
C ASN A 87 4.65 -6.84 6.41
N ILE A 88 5.38 -7.94 6.18
CA ILE A 88 5.61 -8.98 7.19
C ILE A 88 6.51 -8.51 8.34
N ASP A 89 7.23 -7.41 8.19
CA ASP A 89 8.09 -6.85 9.22
C ASP A 89 7.29 -6.04 10.26
N ASP A 90 6.06 -5.60 9.93
CA ASP A 90 5.16 -4.98 10.89
C ASP A 90 4.57 -6.03 11.84
N LEU A 91 4.56 -5.72 13.14
CA LEU A 91 4.15 -6.65 14.19
C LEU A 91 2.67 -7.07 14.10
N HIS A 92 1.82 -6.21 13.53
CA HIS A 92 0.37 -6.40 13.47
C HIS A 92 -0.11 -6.95 12.13
N SER A 93 0.80 -7.10 11.17
CA SER A 93 0.46 -7.49 9.80
C SER A 93 -0.29 -8.81 9.72
N ILE A 94 0.15 -9.80 10.51
CA ILE A 94 -0.49 -11.13 10.53
C ILE A 94 -1.91 -11.03 11.10
N ASP A 95 -2.12 -10.24 12.16
CA ASP A 95 -3.46 -10.03 12.72
C ASP A 95 -4.39 -9.35 11.73
N VAL A 96 -3.89 -8.42 10.93
CA VAL A 96 -4.67 -7.73 9.89
C VAL A 96 -5.11 -8.68 8.78
N VAL A 97 -4.25 -9.61 8.34
CA VAL A 97 -4.55 -10.46 7.18
C VAL A 97 -4.98 -11.88 7.52
N LYS A 98 -5.03 -12.29 8.81
CA LYS A 98 -5.27 -13.69 9.22
C LYS A 98 -6.57 -14.26 8.66
N ASP A 99 -7.66 -13.50 8.71
CA ASP A 99 -9.00 -13.93 8.28
C ASP A 99 -9.33 -13.49 6.83
N CYS A 100 -8.37 -12.87 6.14
CA CYS A 100 -8.52 -12.45 4.75
C CYS A 100 -8.73 -13.66 3.84
N PRO A 101 -9.83 -13.71 3.04
CA PRO A 101 -10.14 -14.85 2.18
C PRO A 101 -9.32 -14.86 0.88
N SER A 102 -8.65 -13.74 0.54
CA SER A 102 -7.87 -13.59 -0.69
C SER A 102 -6.51 -14.25 -0.62
N LEU A 103 -5.83 -14.37 -1.76
CA LEU A 103 -4.41 -14.70 -1.81
C LEU A 103 -3.59 -13.65 -1.04
N LYS A 104 -2.61 -14.12 -0.27
CA LYS A 104 -1.78 -13.27 0.60
C LYS A 104 -0.35 -13.26 0.08
N TYR A 105 0.22 -12.05 -0.07
CA TYR A 105 1.59 -11.84 -0.53
C TYR A 105 2.33 -10.95 0.47
N SER A 106 3.43 -11.45 1.01
CA SER A 106 4.24 -10.69 1.95
C SER A 106 5.36 -9.91 1.27
N PHE A 107 5.65 -8.71 1.76
CA PHE A 107 6.88 -7.99 1.47
C PHE A 107 7.58 -7.59 2.76
N GLY A 108 8.90 -7.45 2.71
CA GLY A 108 9.71 -7.07 3.88
C GLY A 108 11.14 -7.58 3.77
N THR A 109 11.91 -7.39 4.84
CA THR A 109 13.33 -7.81 4.91
C THR A 109 13.51 -9.23 5.46
N LYS A 110 12.50 -9.80 6.12
CA LYS A 110 12.54 -11.14 6.68
C LYS A 110 12.78 -12.20 5.59
N SER A 111 13.39 -13.31 5.98
CA SER A 111 13.79 -14.39 5.06
C SER A 111 12.60 -15.08 4.36
N ASP A 112 11.45 -15.06 4.98
CA ASP A 112 10.20 -15.66 4.52
C ASP A 112 9.29 -14.68 3.74
N SER A 113 9.76 -13.46 3.49
CA SER A 113 9.09 -12.51 2.62
C SER A 113 9.07 -13.01 1.18
N GLN A 114 7.90 -13.02 0.54
CA GLN A 114 7.77 -13.38 -0.89
C GLN A 114 8.41 -12.32 -1.79
N PHE A 115 8.18 -11.03 -1.49
CA PHE A 115 8.89 -9.90 -2.09
C PHE A 115 9.94 -9.41 -1.08
N LYS A 116 11.09 -10.06 -1.08
CA LYS A 116 12.14 -9.80 -0.09
C LYS A 116 12.92 -8.55 -0.44
N ILE A 117 12.94 -7.60 0.49
CA ILE A 117 13.72 -6.36 0.39
C ILE A 117 15.12 -6.62 0.98
N SER A 118 16.15 -6.13 0.30
CA SER A 118 17.53 -6.17 0.74
C SER A 118 18.32 -4.97 0.21
N GLU A 119 19.55 -4.80 0.70
CA GLU A 119 20.49 -3.78 0.21
C GLU A 119 19.90 -2.35 0.23
N ILE A 120 19.16 -2.01 1.31
CA ILE A 120 18.59 -0.66 1.46
C ILE A 120 19.71 0.32 1.73
N ASN A 121 19.86 1.33 0.87
CA ASN A 121 20.80 2.42 1.02
C ASN A 121 20.08 3.74 0.75
N CYS A 122 20.10 4.62 1.73
CA CYS A 122 19.46 5.95 1.68
C CYS A 122 20.52 7.04 1.66
N ASP A 123 20.36 8.00 0.74
CA ASP A 123 21.13 9.24 0.70
C ASP A 123 20.20 10.44 0.47
N LEU A 124 20.76 11.66 0.39
CA LEU A 124 19.99 12.89 0.17
C LEU A 124 19.32 12.96 -1.21
N THR A 125 19.62 12.04 -2.11
CA THR A 125 19.07 12.02 -3.48
C THR A 125 18.03 10.91 -3.68
N GLY A 126 17.75 10.12 -2.64
CA GLY A 126 16.75 9.08 -2.67
C GLY A 126 17.15 7.80 -1.94
N THR A 127 16.42 6.74 -2.21
CA THR A 127 16.61 5.42 -1.58
C THR A 127 16.75 4.36 -2.67
N SER A 128 17.84 3.60 -2.63
CA SER A 128 18.07 2.41 -3.47
C SER A 128 17.90 1.15 -2.65
N PHE A 129 17.40 0.09 -3.28
CA PHE A 129 17.17 -1.20 -2.64
C PHE A 129 17.03 -2.29 -3.70
N THR A 130 17.11 -3.55 -3.29
CA THR A 130 16.88 -4.71 -4.15
C THR A 130 15.63 -5.46 -3.67
N ILE A 131 14.74 -5.85 -4.58
CA ILE A 131 13.65 -6.79 -4.30
C ILE A 131 14.01 -8.13 -4.94
N ASN A 132 13.99 -9.21 -4.15
CA ASN A 132 14.00 -10.57 -4.67
C ASN A 132 12.58 -11.12 -4.70
N TYR A 133 12.13 -11.55 -5.87
CA TYR A 133 10.85 -12.22 -6.07
C TYR A 133 11.03 -13.34 -7.11
N GLU A 134 10.56 -14.56 -6.80
CA GLU A 134 10.68 -15.73 -7.67
C GLU A 134 12.12 -15.97 -8.21
N ASN A 135 13.12 -15.87 -7.32
CA ASN A 135 14.55 -16.02 -7.62
C ASN A 135 15.11 -14.98 -8.60
N LYS A 136 14.39 -13.90 -8.87
CA LYS A 136 14.88 -12.77 -9.66
C LYS A 136 15.11 -11.55 -8.78
N ASN A 137 16.25 -10.89 -8.99
CA ASN A 137 16.61 -9.66 -8.30
C ASN A 137 16.23 -8.43 -9.14
N TYR A 138 15.58 -7.48 -8.52
CA TYR A 138 15.20 -6.20 -9.10
C TYR A 138 15.90 -5.09 -8.31
N ALA A 139 16.95 -4.53 -8.89
CA ALA A 139 17.63 -3.36 -8.33
C ALA A 139 16.78 -2.11 -8.66
N LEU A 140 16.32 -1.42 -7.64
CA LEU A 140 15.39 -0.30 -7.74
C LEU A 140 15.95 0.92 -7.03
N ARG A 141 15.51 2.10 -7.47
CA ARG A 141 15.78 3.38 -6.82
C ARG A 141 14.55 4.27 -6.91
N THR A 142 14.24 4.97 -5.82
CA THR A 142 13.25 6.04 -5.78
C THR A 142 13.92 7.35 -5.40
N SER A 143 13.38 8.49 -5.84
CA SER A 143 13.80 9.82 -5.39
C SER A 143 13.36 10.14 -3.97
N LEU A 144 12.50 9.32 -3.38
CA LEU A 144 12.01 9.50 -2.01
C LEU A 144 13.08 9.09 -1.00
N VAL A 145 13.38 9.98 -0.06
CA VAL A 145 14.44 9.82 0.96
C VAL A 145 13.88 9.12 2.20
N GLY A 146 14.60 8.12 2.70
CA GLY A 146 14.29 7.38 3.93
C GLY A 146 14.01 5.90 3.69
N ASP A 147 14.53 5.05 4.57
CA ASP A 147 14.44 3.58 4.47
C ASP A 147 12.99 3.07 4.37
N PHE A 148 12.05 3.75 5.04
CA PHE A 148 10.62 3.43 4.96
C PHE A 148 10.06 3.54 3.54
N ASN A 149 10.70 4.33 2.66
CA ASN A 149 10.30 4.43 1.26
C ASN A 149 10.69 3.20 0.43
N ALA A 150 11.69 2.41 0.86
CA ALA A 150 11.94 1.10 0.28
C ALA A 150 10.74 0.15 0.53
N TYR A 151 10.14 0.20 1.72
CA TYR A 151 8.93 -0.58 2.03
C TYR A 151 7.70 -0.08 1.25
N ASN A 152 7.50 1.23 1.18
CA ASN A 152 6.40 1.82 0.40
C ASN A 152 6.52 1.43 -1.08
N ALA A 153 7.72 1.53 -1.64
CA ALA A 153 8.00 1.15 -3.02
C ALA A 153 7.88 -0.37 -3.24
N ALA A 154 8.25 -1.20 -2.25
CA ALA A 154 8.08 -2.65 -2.33
C ALA A 154 6.59 -3.06 -2.37
N GLY A 155 5.74 -2.44 -1.57
CA GLY A 155 4.29 -2.63 -1.64
C GLY A 155 3.72 -2.24 -3.00
N ALA A 156 4.17 -1.10 -3.55
CA ALA A 156 3.79 -0.65 -4.90
C ALA A 156 4.31 -1.60 -5.98
N PHE A 157 5.59 -2.04 -5.89
CA PHE A 157 6.19 -3.02 -6.79
C PHE A 157 5.40 -4.33 -6.80
N ALA A 158 5.11 -4.90 -5.62
CA ALA A 158 4.37 -6.13 -5.49
C ALA A 158 2.98 -6.04 -6.13
N THR A 159 2.26 -4.95 -5.87
CA THR A 159 0.93 -4.68 -6.47
C THR A 159 1.01 -4.60 -7.99
N ALA A 160 1.94 -3.81 -8.53
CA ALA A 160 2.12 -3.62 -9.95
C ALA A 160 2.57 -4.93 -10.65
N LYS A 161 3.43 -5.70 -10.01
CA LYS A 161 3.89 -7.02 -10.52
C LYS A 161 2.75 -8.01 -10.59
N LEU A 162 1.94 -8.12 -9.53
CA LEU A 162 0.79 -9.01 -9.47
C LEU A 162 -0.36 -8.55 -10.39
N SER A 163 -0.43 -7.27 -10.75
CA SER A 163 -1.37 -6.77 -11.76
C SER A 163 -0.93 -7.02 -13.21
N GLY A 164 0.25 -7.62 -13.42
CA GLY A 164 0.76 -8.00 -14.74
C GLY A 164 1.49 -6.89 -15.49
N LEU A 165 1.87 -5.80 -14.82
CA LEU A 165 2.68 -4.76 -15.44
C LEU A 165 4.11 -5.28 -15.74
N LYS A 166 4.71 -4.74 -16.82
CA LYS A 166 6.09 -5.08 -17.21
C LYS A 166 7.09 -4.51 -16.21
N ASP A 167 8.18 -5.25 -15.97
CA ASP A 167 9.23 -4.89 -15.00
C ASP A 167 9.81 -3.50 -15.26
N GLU A 168 10.02 -3.14 -16.53
CA GLU A 168 10.59 -1.85 -16.92
C GLU A 168 9.62 -0.69 -16.60
N VAL A 169 8.32 -0.91 -16.76
CA VAL A 169 7.28 0.10 -16.43
C VAL A 169 7.23 0.30 -14.92
N ILE A 170 7.30 -0.78 -14.14
CA ILE A 170 7.29 -0.71 -12.67
C ILE A 170 8.53 0.04 -12.17
N ALA A 171 9.71 -0.34 -12.67
CA ALA A 171 10.97 0.29 -12.27
C ALA A 171 11.00 1.79 -12.64
N ALA A 172 10.54 2.14 -13.84
CA ALA A 172 10.43 3.54 -14.26
C ALA A 172 9.45 4.33 -13.38
N GLY A 173 8.28 3.77 -13.06
CA GLY A 173 7.30 4.40 -12.18
C GLY A 173 7.85 4.68 -10.79
N ILE A 174 8.57 3.73 -10.19
CA ILE A 174 9.22 3.90 -8.88
C ILE A 174 10.31 4.97 -8.94
N ALA A 175 11.13 4.97 -10.00
CA ALA A 175 12.23 5.91 -10.15
C ALA A 175 11.77 7.35 -10.37
N THR A 176 10.64 7.55 -11.04
CA THR A 176 10.10 8.88 -11.39
C THR A 176 9.06 9.40 -10.41
N THR A 177 8.80 8.67 -9.31
CA THR A 177 7.86 9.13 -8.27
C THR A 177 8.34 10.47 -7.70
N PRO A 178 7.55 11.56 -7.81
CA PRO A 178 7.95 12.87 -7.29
C PRO A 178 7.95 12.86 -5.77
N GLN A 179 8.76 13.76 -5.18
CA GLN A 179 8.70 14.00 -3.75
C GLN A 179 7.31 14.50 -3.35
N VAL A 180 6.83 14.01 -2.21
CA VAL A 180 5.53 14.40 -1.68
C VAL A 180 5.73 15.61 -0.75
N PRO A 181 5.15 16.78 -1.04
CA PRO A 181 5.26 17.96 -0.19
C PRO A 181 4.88 17.64 1.27
N GLY A 182 5.71 18.10 2.21
CA GLY A 182 5.50 17.85 3.64
C GLY A 182 5.88 16.45 4.12
N ARG A 183 6.46 15.59 3.27
CA ARG A 183 6.94 14.24 3.62
C ARG A 183 8.43 14.13 3.33
N PHE A 184 9.30 14.51 4.30
CA PHE A 184 10.77 14.54 4.14
C PHE A 184 11.21 15.33 2.89
N GLU A 185 10.57 16.45 2.67
CA GLU A 185 10.91 17.34 1.56
C GLU A 185 12.26 18.01 1.80
N ILE A 186 13.15 17.89 0.82
CA ILE A 186 14.43 18.59 0.87
C ILE A 186 14.15 20.03 0.40
N LEU A 187 14.24 20.97 1.32
CA LEU A 187 14.16 22.40 1.02
C LEU A 187 15.54 22.85 0.53
N SER A 188 15.64 23.25 -0.73
CA SER A 188 16.83 23.85 -1.35
C SER A 188 16.82 25.36 -1.23
#